data_23c95fa81d5cd1575ea7be42619b191f
#
_entry.id   23c95fa81d5cd1575ea7be42619b191f
#
_cell.length_a   1.000
_cell.length_b   1.000
_cell.length_c   1.000
_cell.angle_alpha   90.00
_cell.angle_beta   90.00
_cell.angle_gamma   90.00
#
_symmetry.space_group_name_H-M   'P 1'
#
loop_
_entity.id
_entity.type
_entity.pdbx_description
1 polymer ?
#
loop_
_entity_poly.entity_id
_entity_poly.type
_entity_poly.pdbx_seq_one_letter_code
_entity_poly.pdbx_strand_id
1 'polypeptide(L)'
;APITMPGVAILSAAETLSILITAQVVNPGAPVIPTPLIYALDMASGRTMQSSAEAAQGGALVNQFIKKAFNLPTNATGCGCDSPWHDGQSMIERTIHTMLIGVSGVDVLGNSANLQVATTISPVQLVIDDEMNGMVQKILSKPVVNEDTMAWDMLSRAEPGMQFLSCDHTFKHCREGFKPKSFTRMTGEAWSKQGKKDLLER
;
A
#
# COMPACT_ATOMS: atom_id res chain seq x y z
N ALA A 1 -25.91 0.11 -0.65
CA ALA A 1 -25.11 1.14 -1.34
C ALA A 1 -25.29 1.02 -2.86
N PRO A 2 -25.16 2.13 -3.61
CA PRO A 2 -25.09 2.05 -5.06
C PRO A 2 -23.97 1.13 -5.53
N ILE A 3 -24.16 0.42 -6.63
CA ILE A 3 -23.13 -0.50 -7.16
C ILE A 3 -22.02 0.24 -7.95
N THR A 4 -22.26 1.48 -8.32
CA THR A 4 -21.28 2.29 -9.06
C THR A 4 -20.31 3.00 -8.12
N MET A 5 -19.03 3.04 -8.46
CA MET A 5 -18.01 3.67 -7.62
C MET A 5 -18.27 5.15 -7.32
N PRO A 6 -18.74 6.00 -8.26
CA PRO A 6 -19.14 7.37 -7.91
C PRO A 6 -20.28 7.43 -6.90
N GLY A 7 -21.28 6.54 -7.02
CA GLY A 7 -22.38 6.45 -6.07
C GLY A 7 -21.92 6.02 -4.69
N VAL A 8 -21.01 5.04 -4.60
CA VAL A 8 -20.37 4.63 -3.36
C VAL A 8 -19.61 5.80 -2.73
N ALA A 9 -18.86 6.56 -3.52
CA ALA A 9 -18.10 7.71 -3.03
C ALA A 9 -19.00 8.79 -2.42
N ILE A 10 -20.11 9.12 -3.08
CA ILE A 10 -21.08 10.11 -2.58
C ILE A 10 -21.70 9.64 -1.25
N LEU A 11 -22.13 8.38 -1.18
CA LEU A 11 -22.72 7.83 0.04
C LEU A 11 -21.70 7.82 1.19
N SER A 12 -20.49 7.32 0.95
CA SER A 12 -19.44 7.26 1.95
C SER A 12 -19.01 8.65 2.44
N ALA A 13 -19.00 9.64 1.55
CA ALA A 13 -18.75 11.02 1.92
C ALA A 13 -19.87 11.58 2.83
N ALA A 14 -21.14 11.29 2.52
CA ALA A 14 -22.27 11.72 3.34
C ALA A 14 -22.22 11.08 4.74
N GLU A 15 -21.92 9.79 4.84
CA GLU A 15 -21.76 9.08 6.10
C GLU A 15 -20.58 9.66 6.92
N THR A 16 -19.45 9.89 6.27
CA THR A 16 -18.27 10.53 6.89
C THR A 16 -18.59 11.91 7.44
N LEU A 17 -19.29 12.74 6.67
CA LEU A 17 -19.72 14.07 7.10
C LEU A 17 -20.68 14.02 8.27
N SER A 18 -21.61 13.08 8.31
CA SER A 18 -22.55 12.96 9.41
C SER A 18 -21.84 12.69 10.74
N ILE A 19 -20.86 11.79 10.73
CA ILE A 19 -20.04 11.48 11.91
C ILE A 19 -19.15 12.66 12.30
N LEU A 20 -18.53 13.32 11.31
CA LEU A 20 -17.70 14.50 11.55
C LEU A 20 -18.49 15.63 12.20
N ILE A 21 -19.68 15.96 11.67
CA ILE A 21 -20.56 16.98 12.22
C ILE A 21 -20.98 16.62 13.65
N THR A 22 -21.37 15.37 13.88
CA THR A 22 -21.75 14.90 15.22
C THR A 22 -20.59 15.05 16.21
N ALA A 23 -19.38 14.66 15.82
CA ALA A 23 -18.19 14.80 16.67
C ALA A 23 -17.93 16.26 17.03
N GLN A 24 -18.05 17.18 16.06
CA GLN A 24 -17.82 18.61 16.29
C GLN A 24 -18.94 19.29 17.09
N VAL A 25 -20.16 18.80 17.01
CA VAL A 25 -21.28 19.30 17.85
C VAL A 25 -21.07 18.86 19.30
N VAL A 26 -20.65 17.62 19.52
CA VAL A 26 -20.41 17.09 20.88
C VAL A 26 -19.17 17.68 21.52
N ASN A 27 -18.10 17.80 20.77
CA ASN A 27 -16.80 18.32 21.24
C ASN A 27 -16.16 19.19 20.14
N PRO A 28 -16.44 20.49 20.10
CA PRO A 28 -15.88 21.38 19.10
C PRO A 28 -14.35 21.38 19.11
N GLY A 29 -13.73 21.21 17.94
CA GLY A 29 -12.28 21.14 17.77
C GLY A 29 -11.67 19.75 18.03
N ALA A 30 -12.47 18.72 18.32
CA ALA A 30 -11.97 17.36 18.44
C ALA A 30 -11.29 16.91 17.13
N PRO A 31 -10.06 16.33 17.18
CA PRO A 31 -9.43 15.80 15.99
C PRO A 31 -10.17 14.58 15.46
N VAL A 32 -10.40 14.54 14.15
CA VAL A 32 -11.10 13.44 13.48
C VAL A 32 -10.27 12.94 12.30
N ILE A 33 -10.08 11.63 12.22
CA ILE A 33 -9.48 10.95 11.07
C ILE A 33 -10.55 10.03 10.47
N PRO A 34 -11.19 10.43 9.36
CA PRO A 34 -12.15 9.59 8.67
C PRO A 34 -11.53 8.27 8.22
N THR A 35 -12.28 7.19 8.43
CA THR A 35 -11.86 5.83 8.04
C THR A 35 -12.98 5.17 7.22
N PRO A 36 -13.20 5.58 5.97
CA PRO A 36 -14.18 4.95 5.12
C PRO A 36 -13.76 3.52 4.78
N LEU A 37 -14.66 2.56 4.99
CA LEU A 37 -14.48 1.16 4.63
C LEU A 37 -15.31 0.86 3.39
N ILE A 38 -14.66 0.57 2.30
CA ILE A 38 -15.32 0.28 1.02
C ILE A 38 -15.20 -1.21 0.72
N TYR A 39 -16.34 -1.84 0.56
CA TYR A 39 -16.47 -3.23 0.13
C TYR A 39 -17.29 -3.30 -1.16
N ALA A 40 -16.97 -4.26 -2.00
CA ALA A 40 -17.78 -4.63 -3.14
C ALA A 40 -18.62 -5.87 -2.81
N LEU A 41 -19.61 -6.16 -3.63
CA LEU A 41 -20.41 -7.36 -3.56
C LEU A 41 -20.18 -8.18 -4.82
N ASP A 42 -19.80 -9.45 -4.65
CA ASP A 42 -19.86 -10.40 -5.75
C ASP A 42 -21.32 -10.77 -6.05
N MET A 43 -21.83 -10.32 -7.19
CA MET A 43 -23.21 -10.52 -7.56
C MET A 43 -23.57 -11.99 -7.86
N ALA A 44 -22.57 -12.84 -8.14
CA ALA A 44 -22.79 -14.24 -8.43
C ALA A 44 -22.98 -15.06 -7.15
N SER A 45 -22.19 -14.80 -6.11
CA SER A 45 -22.20 -15.53 -4.85
C SER A 45 -22.89 -14.80 -3.70
N GLY A 46 -23.15 -13.49 -3.83
CA GLY A 46 -23.65 -12.63 -2.77
C GLY A 46 -22.61 -12.36 -1.66
N ARG A 47 -21.33 -12.67 -1.90
CA ARG A 47 -20.26 -12.48 -0.90
C ARG A 47 -19.68 -11.08 -0.96
N THR A 48 -19.35 -10.55 0.19
CA THR A 48 -18.60 -9.31 0.33
C THR A 48 -17.15 -9.53 -0.10
N MET A 49 -16.60 -8.58 -0.86
CA MET A 49 -15.21 -8.55 -1.29
C MET A 49 -14.54 -7.30 -0.74
N GLN A 50 -13.39 -7.46 -0.09
CA GLN A 50 -12.61 -6.36 0.48
C GLN A 50 -11.54 -5.84 -0.50
N SER A 51 -10.98 -6.72 -1.28
CA SER A 51 -9.79 -6.44 -2.10
C SER A 51 -10.01 -6.67 -3.59
N SER A 52 -11.27 -6.70 -4.02
CA SER A 52 -11.58 -6.66 -5.45
C SER A 52 -11.12 -5.36 -6.10
N ALA A 53 -10.98 -5.35 -7.42
CA ALA A 53 -10.60 -4.16 -8.17
C ALA A 53 -11.54 -2.98 -7.89
N GLU A 54 -12.84 -3.24 -7.78
CA GLU A 54 -13.87 -2.24 -7.49
C GLU A 54 -13.74 -1.69 -6.07
N ALA A 55 -13.50 -2.54 -5.08
CA ALA A 55 -13.30 -2.12 -3.69
C ALA A 55 -12.06 -1.23 -3.55
N ALA A 56 -10.95 -1.63 -4.17
CA ALA A 56 -9.72 -0.85 -4.19
C ALA A 56 -9.90 0.50 -4.89
N GLN A 57 -10.57 0.52 -6.05
CA GLN A 57 -10.88 1.75 -6.79
C GLN A 57 -11.81 2.66 -6.00
N GLY A 58 -12.87 2.12 -5.39
CA GLY A 58 -13.80 2.86 -4.55
C GLY A 58 -13.12 3.48 -3.34
N GLY A 59 -12.28 2.72 -2.65
CA GLY A 59 -11.49 3.20 -1.51
C GLY A 59 -10.57 4.36 -1.88
N ALA A 60 -9.84 4.23 -2.98
CA ALA A 60 -8.96 5.29 -3.47
C ALA A 60 -9.73 6.57 -3.84
N LEU A 61 -10.89 6.42 -4.52
CA LEU A 61 -11.74 7.54 -4.91
C LEU A 61 -12.30 8.29 -3.70
N VAL A 62 -12.84 7.56 -2.70
CA VAL A 62 -13.38 8.15 -1.47
C VAL A 62 -12.28 8.86 -0.69
N ASN A 63 -11.10 8.23 -0.56
CA ASN A 63 -9.96 8.84 0.11
C ASN A 63 -9.55 10.17 -0.54
N GLN A 64 -9.39 10.19 -1.86
CA GLN A 64 -9.07 11.42 -2.59
C GLN A 64 -10.15 12.49 -2.43
N PHE A 65 -11.41 12.08 -2.46
CA PHE A 65 -12.53 13.00 -2.29
C PHE A 65 -12.51 13.67 -0.91
N ILE A 66 -12.38 12.91 0.17
CA ILE A 66 -12.31 13.44 1.53
C ILE A 66 -11.13 14.41 1.69
N LYS A 67 -9.96 14.02 1.20
CA LYS A 67 -8.77 14.89 1.29
C LYS A 67 -8.93 16.17 0.50
N LYS A 68 -9.42 16.12 -0.72
CA LYS A 68 -9.54 17.30 -1.59
C LYS A 68 -10.70 18.21 -1.21
N ALA A 69 -11.84 17.63 -0.79
CA ALA A 69 -13.03 18.41 -0.49
C ALA A 69 -13.02 18.99 0.94
N PHE A 70 -12.46 18.25 1.90
CA PHE A 70 -12.52 18.63 3.31
C PHE A 70 -11.18 18.90 3.95
N ASN A 71 -10.08 18.69 3.24
CA ASN A 71 -8.71 18.85 3.73
C ASN A 71 -8.47 18.10 5.07
N LEU A 72 -9.02 16.89 5.21
CA LEU A 72 -8.88 16.06 6.38
C LEU A 72 -7.80 14.99 6.17
N PRO A 73 -7.06 14.63 7.23
CA PRO A 73 -6.27 13.41 7.19
C PRO A 73 -7.19 12.20 7.05
N THR A 74 -6.72 11.16 6.38
CA THR A 74 -7.52 9.95 6.13
C THR A 74 -6.78 8.70 6.57
N ASN A 75 -7.55 7.75 7.09
CA ASN A 75 -7.13 6.37 7.27
C ASN A 75 -7.92 5.49 6.29
N ALA A 76 -7.26 4.56 5.63
CA ALA A 76 -7.92 3.62 4.74
C ALA A 76 -7.34 2.21 4.88
N THR A 77 -8.17 1.22 4.57
CA THR A 77 -7.75 -0.18 4.52
C THR A 77 -6.93 -0.43 3.27
N GLY A 78 -5.76 -1.06 3.43
CA GLY A 78 -4.86 -1.41 2.33
C GLY A 78 -4.57 -2.90 2.28
N CYS A 79 -4.01 -3.46 3.34
CA CYS A 79 -3.44 -4.81 3.37
C CYS A 79 -4.47 -5.96 3.46
N GLY A 80 -5.72 -5.76 3.05
CA GLY A 80 -6.74 -6.81 3.06
C GLY A 80 -6.62 -7.78 1.90
N CYS A 81 -7.28 -8.94 2.02
CA CYS A 81 -7.49 -9.87 0.92
C CYS A 81 -8.78 -10.66 1.10
N ASP A 82 -9.28 -11.21 -0.02
CA ASP A 82 -10.46 -12.07 -0.03
C ASP A 82 -10.07 -13.56 0.09
N SER A 83 -8.82 -13.91 -0.22
CA SER A 83 -8.29 -15.26 -0.03
C SER A 83 -8.29 -15.66 1.45
N PRO A 84 -8.67 -16.91 1.78
CA PRO A 84 -8.61 -17.45 3.13
C PRO A 84 -7.20 -17.87 3.56
N TRP A 85 -6.20 -17.82 2.68
CA TRP A 85 -4.86 -18.33 2.92
C TRP A 85 -3.77 -17.38 2.38
N HIS A 86 -2.52 -17.64 2.80
CA HIS A 86 -1.31 -16.91 2.34
C HIS A 86 -0.85 -17.42 0.97
N ASP A 87 -1.70 -17.34 -0.02
CA ASP A 87 -1.44 -17.81 -1.38
C ASP A 87 -1.11 -16.67 -2.35
N GLY A 88 -0.94 -17.02 -3.61
CA GLY A 88 -0.68 -16.04 -4.66
C GLY A 88 -1.80 -15.00 -4.81
N GLN A 89 -3.07 -15.41 -4.61
CA GLN A 89 -4.21 -14.48 -4.63
C GLN A 89 -4.09 -13.45 -3.52
N SER A 90 -3.87 -13.91 -2.28
CA SER A 90 -3.69 -13.03 -1.12
C SER A 90 -2.58 -12.00 -1.36
N MET A 91 -1.43 -12.41 -1.91
CA MET A 91 -0.31 -11.50 -2.17
C MET A 91 -0.62 -10.47 -3.25
N ILE A 92 -1.30 -10.85 -4.31
CA ILE A 92 -1.69 -9.96 -5.41
C ILE A 92 -2.72 -8.93 -4.92
N GLU A 93 -3.81 -9.40 -4.31
CA GLU A 93 -4.90 -8.55 -3.84
C GLU A 93 -4.40 -7.47 -2.87
N ARG A 94 -3.70 -7.87 -1.81
CA ARG A 94 -3.20 -6.93 -0.81
C ARG A 94 -2.16 -5.96 -1.35
N THR A 95 -1.28 -6.41 -2.26
CA THR A 95 -0.27 -5.54 -2.84
C THR A 95 -0.90 -4.46 -3.73
N ILE A 96 -1.81 -4.86 -4.62
CA ILE A 96 -2.49 -3.93 -5.51
C ILE A 96 -3.35 -2.95 -4.70
N HIS A 97 -4.11 -3.46 -3.72
CA HIS A 97 -4.97 -2.64 -2.88
C HIS A 97 -4.15 -1.62 -2.09
N THR A 98 -3.12 -2.07 -1.36
CA THR A 98 -2.24 -1.19 -0.58
C THR A 98 -1.59 -0.12 -1.45
N MET A 99 -1.12 -0.51 -2.64
CA MET A 99 -0.47 0.40 -3.57
C MET A 99 -1.43 1.48 -4.08
N LEU A 100 -2.64 1.08 -4.49
CA LEU A 100 -3.64 2.01 -5.00
C LEU A 100 -4.12 3.00 -3.93
N ILE A 101 -4.38 2.50 -2.72
CA ILE A 101 -4.74 3.35 -1.58
C ILE A 101 -3.59 4.28 -1.21
N GLY A 102 -2.35 3.79 -1.21
CA GLY A 102 -1.16 4.61 -0.96
C GLY A 102 -1.00 5.76 -1.97
N VAL A 103 -1.14 5.46 -3.27
CA VAL A 103 -1.09 6.47 -4.34
C VAL A 103 -2.24 7.48 -4.24
N SER A 104 -3.39 7.10 -3.67
CA SER A 104 -4.49 8.03 -3.43
C SER A 104 -4.19 9.12 -2.39
N GLY A 105 -3.04 9.00 -1.70
CA GLY A 105 -2.55 9.98 -0.74
C GLY A 105 -3.09 9.83 0.67
N VAL A 106 -3.44 8.61 1.07
CA VAL A 106 -3.84 8.28 2.45
C VAL A 106 -2.72 8.65 3.44
N ASP A 107 -3.09 9.07 4.64
CA ASP A 107 -2.13 9.40 5.69
C ASP A 107 -1.81 8.18 6.57
N VAL A 108 -2.78 7.31 6.78
CA VAL A 108 -2.63 6.07 7.55
C VAL A 108 -3.16 4.89 6.75
N LEU A 109 -2.29 3.91 6.49
CA LEU A 109 -2.66 2.62 5.90
C LEU A 109 -2.87 1.60 7.02
N GLY A 110 -4.06 1.05 7.10
CA GLY A 110 -4.43 0.05 8.08
C GLY A 110 -4.67 -1.35 7.50
N ASN A 111 -5.10 -2.26 8.37
CA ASN A 111 -5.66 -3.57 8.04
C ASN A 111 -4.65 -4.67 7.70
N SER A 112 -3.45 -4.63 8.30
CA SER A 112 -2.45 -5.72 8.16
C SER A 112 -2.90 -7.01 8.87
N ALA A 113 -2.32 -8.13 8.49
CA ALA A 113 -2.50 -9.47 9.04
C ALA A 113 -3.85 -10.14 8.76
N ASN A 114 -4.80 -9.49 8.12
CA ASN A 114 -6.09 -10.13 7.89
C ASN A 114 -6.14 -10.94 6.59
N LEU A 115 -6.97 -11.96 6.62
CA LEU A 115 -7.33 -12.86 5.54
C LEU A 115 -8.86 -12.96 5.48
N GLN A 116 -9.39 -13.48 4.37
CA GLN A 116 -10.80 -13.82 4.23
C GLN A 116 -11.73 -12.65 4.63
N VAL A 117 -11.57 -11.50 3.96
CA VAL A 117 -12.41 -10.30 4.21
C VAL A 117 -12.38 -9.89 5.69
N ALA A 118 -11.20 -9.85 6.29
CA ALA A 118 -10.94 -9.50 7.69
C ALA A 118 -11.62 -10.40 8.75
N THR A 119 -12.00 -11.62 8.39
CA THR A 119 -12.57 -12.59 9.34
C THR A 119 -11.51 -13.47 10.03
N THR A 120 -10.30 -13.47 9.49
CA THR A 120 -9.17 -14.28 10.00
C THR A 120 -7.95 -13.39 10.19
N ILE A 121 -7.24 -13.56 11.30
CA ILE A 121 -5.97 -12.89 11.58
C ILE A 121 -4.85 -13.93 11.53
N SER A 122 -3.76 -13.61 10.82
CA SER A 122 -2.57 -14.47 10.71
C SER A 122 -1.31 -13.71 11.13
N PRO A 123 -0.60 -14.16 12.18
CA PRO A 123 0.70 -13.58 12.55
C PRO A 123 1.75 -13.72 11.44
N VAL A 124 1.72 -14.80 10.67
CA VAL A 124 2.60 -15.00 9.51
C VAL A 124 2.34 -13.93 8.46
N GLN A 125 1.05 -13.66 8.18
CA GLN A 125 0.67 -12.62 7.23
C GLN A 125 1.12 -11.23 7.70
N LEU A 126 1.12 -10.97 9.01
CA LEU A 126 1.60 -9.69 9.56
C LEU A 126 3.07 -9.43 9.23
N VAL A 127 3.91 -10.46 9.30
CA VAL A 127 5.34 -10.35 8.95
C VAL A 127 5.52 -10.06 7.46
N ILE A 128 4.73 -10.72 6.61
CA ILE A 128 4.74 -10.50 5.17
C ILE A 128 4.25 -9.08 4.83
N ASP A 129 3.21 -8.63 5.51
CA ASP A 129 2.65 -7.29 5.31
C ASP A 129 3.61 -6.18 5.76
N ASP A 130 4.40 -6.39 6.81
CA ASP A 130 5.46 -5.44 7.22
C ASP A 130 6.49 -5.25 6.09
N GLU A 131 6.92 -6.34 5.48
CA GLU A 131 7.83 -6.31 4.33
C GLU A 131 7.22 -5.59 3.12
N MET A 132 5.99 -5.98 2.76
CA MET A 132 5.25 -5.38 1.64
C MET A 132 5.02 -3.88 1.87
N ASN A 133 4.58 -3.49 3.06
CA ASN A 133 4.35 -2.08 3.40
C ASN A 133 5.65 -1.27 3.35
N GLY A 134 6.77 -1.84 3.78
CA GLY A 134 8.08 -1.21 3.63
C GLY A 134 8.44 -0.93 2.17
N MET A 135 8.14 -1.88 1.26
CA MET A 135 8.32 -1.68 -0.18
C MET A 135 7.38 -0.58 -0.71
N VAL A 136 6.12 -0.62 -0.35
CA VAL A 136 5.12 0.39 -0.77
C VAL A 136 5.53 1.78 -0.29
N GLN A 137 5.93 1.92 0.97
CA GLN A 137 6.42 3.20 1.51
C GLN A 137 7.63 3.72 0.73
N LYS A 138 8.57 2.84 0.38
CA LYS A 138 9.74 3.23 -0.44
C LYS A 138 9.33 3.69 -1.84
N ILE A 139 8.38 3.02 -2.48
CA ILE A 139 7.86 3.41 -3.80
C ILE A 139 7.15 4.76 -3.73
N LEU A 140 6.36 5.00 -2.68
CA LEU A 140 5.59 6.23 -2.49
C LEU A 140 6.47 7.39 -1.99
N SER A 141 7.67 7.12 -1.49
CA SER A 141 8.61 8.17 -1.11
C SER A 141 9.08 8.94 -2.35
N LYS A 142 8.97 10.26 -2.29
CA LYS A 142 9.42 11.10 -3.39
C LYS A 142 10.94 11.01 -3.53
N PRO A 143 11.48 10.75 -4.73
CA PRO A 143 12.92 10.82 -4.94
C PRO A 143 13.39 12.25 -4.73
N VAL A 144 14.52 12.39 -4.05
CA VAL A 144 15.20 13.68 -3.97
C VAL A 144 15.85 13.95 -5.32
N VAL A 145 15.52 15.07 -5.96
CA VAL A 145 16.07 15.47 -7.26
C VAL A 145 16.90 16.72 -7.06
N ASN A 146 18.22 16.60 -7.16
CA ASN A 146 19.19 17.68 -7.10
C ASN A 146 20.45 17.30 -7.91
N GLU A 147 21.44 18.14 -8.01
CA GLU A 147 22.66 17.90 -8.77
C GLU A 147 23.40 16.64 -8.32
N ASP A 148 23.46 16.39 -7.02
CA ASP A 148 24.09 15.20 -6.44
C ASP A 148 23.35 13.92 -6.84
N THR A 149 22.04 13.86 -6.62
CA THR A 149 21.26 12.64 -6.96
C THR A 149 21.10 12.41 -8.45
N MET A 150 21.17 13.44 -9.27
CA MET A 150 21.21 13.33 -10.73
C MET A 150 22.57 12.85 -11.27
N ALA A 151 23.62 12.89 -10.46
CA ALA A 151 24.98 12.50 -10.84
C ALA A 151 25.47 13.16 -12.14
N TRP A 152 25.08 14.41 -12.38
CA TRP A 152 25.27 15.09 -13.67
C TRP A 152 26.74 15.22 -14.06
N ASP A 153 27.59 15.58 -13.12
CA ASP A 153 29.05 15.69 -13.36
C ASP A 153 29.68 14.36 -13.81
N MET A 154 29.21 13.25 -13.25
CA MET A 154 29.66 11.91 -13.63
C MET A 154 29.13 11.52 -15.00
N LEU A 155 27.85 11.74 -15.26
CA LEU A 155 27.19 11.37 -16.50
C LEU A 155 27.71 12.20 -17.70
N SER A 156 28.03 13.49 -17.50
CA SER A 156 28.56 14.35 -18.55
C SER A 156 29.96 13.94 -19.04
N ARG A 157 30.68 13.13 -18.24
CA ARG A 157 32.02 12.62 -18.56
C ARG A 157 31.98 11.12 -18.88
N ALA A 158 30.81 10.50 -18.94
CA ALA A 158 30.67 9.07 -19.15
C ALA A 158 31.03 8.70 -20.60
N GLU A 159 31.83 7.65 -20.74
CA GLU A 159 32.19 7.06 -22.03
C GLU A 159 31.55 5.67 -22.18
N PRO A 160 31.36 5.17 -23.42
CA PRO A 160 30.85 3.83 -23.64
C PRO A 160 31.69 2.79 -22.89
N GLY A 161 31.06 1.92 -22.09
CA GLY A 161 31.71 0.90 -21.28
C GLY A 161 32.17 1.35 -19.89
N MET A 162 31.95 2.59 -19.49
CA MET A 162 32.26 3.07 -18.14
C MET A 162 31.53 2.25 -17.07
N GLN A 163 32.25 1.87 -16.01
CA GLN A 163 31.73 1.13 -14.88
C GLN A 163 31.30 2.08 -13.76
N PHE A 164 29.98 2.16 -13.49
CA PHE A 164 29.43 3.05 -12.46
C PHE A 164 29.51 2.48 -11.05
N LEU A 165 29.71 1.17 -10.88
CA LEU A 165 29.74 0.52 -9.55
C LEU A 165 30.90 0.98 -8.67
N SER A 166 32.02 1.39 -9.26
CA SER A 166 33.22 1.86 -8.55
C SER A 166 33.29 3.37 -8.36
N CYS A 167 32.24 4.11 -8.74
CA CYS A 167 32.23 5.56 -8.63
C CYS A 167 31.86 6.03 -7.23
N ASP A 168 32.37 7.18 -6.80
CA ASP A 168 32.07 7.80 -5.50
C ASP A 168 30.57 8.02 -5.29
N HIS A 169 29.85 8.40 -6.34
CA HIS A 169 28.39 8.54 -6.30
C HIS A 169 27.71 7.22 -5.90
N THR A 170 28.08 6.11 -6.52
CA THR A 170 27.52 4.79 -6.18
C THR A 170 27.86 4.41 -4.74
N PHE A 171 29.10 4.64 -4.30
CA PHE A 171 29.52 4.38 -2.93
C PHE A 171 28.70 5.19 -1.92
N LYS A 172 28.45 6.46 -2.22
CA LYS A 172 27.63 7.35 -1.38
C LYS A 172 26.20 6.88 -1.25
N HIS A 173 25.55 6.49 -2.36
CA HIS A 173 24.11 6.20 -2.45
C HIS A 173 23.73 4.71 -2.37
N CYS A 174 24.69 3.77 -2.42
CA CYS A 174 24.40 2.34 -2.50
C CYS A 174 23.57 1.78 -1.33
N ARG A 175 23.47 2.49 -0.20
CA ARG A 175 22.72 2.06 0.99
C ARG A 175 21.31 2.63 1.07
N GLU A 176 20.91 3.51 0.15
CA GLU A 176 19.59 4.17 0.15
C GLU A 176 18.47 3.28 -0.41
N GLY A 177 18.84 2.18 -1.05
CA GLY A 177 17.88 1.21 -1.58
C GLY A 177 17.11 0.48 -0.46
N PHE A 178 15.87 0.09 -0.77
CA PHE A 178 15.09 -0.75 0.13
C PHE A 178 15.80 -2.08 0.39
N LYS A 179 15.97 -2.42 1.67
CA LYS A 179 16.59 -3.68 2.10
C LYS A 179 15.50 -4.60 2.64
N PRO A 180 15.19 -5.69 1.93
CA PRO A 180 14.21 -6.66 2.42
C PRO A 180 14.75 -7.37 3.68
N LYS A 181 13.83 -7.74 4.59
CA LYS A 181 14.10 -8.55 5.78
C LYS A 181 13.78 -10.02 5.50
N SER A 182 12.63 -10.27 4.87
CA SER A 182 12.10 -11.61 4.61
C SER A 182 12.18 -12.02 3.14
N PHE A 183 12.10 -11.05 2.21
CA PHE A 183 12.17 -11.35 0.78
C PHE A 183 13.61 -11.64 0.36
N THR A 184 13.78 -12.69 -0.43
CA THR A 184 15.12 -13.08 -0.88
C THR A 184 15.62 -12.21 -2.03
N ARG A 185 16.93 -11.96 -2.04
CA ARG A 185 17.70 -11.41 -3.15
C ARG A 185 18.73 -12.40 -3.65
N MET A 186 18.62 -13.66 -3.28
CA MET A 186 19.55 -14.73 -3.65
C MET A 186 19.45 -15.08 -5.13
N THR A 187 20.55 -15.55 -5.69
CA THR A 187 20.51 -16.24 -6.99
C THR A 187 19.76 -17.57 -6.85
N GLY A 188 19.23 -18.10 -7.95
CA GLY A 188 18.57 -19.40 -7.96
C GLY A 188 19.45 -20.54 -7.43
N GLU A 189 20.76 -20.49 -7.70
CA GLU A 189 21.72 -21.46 -7.18
C GLU A 189 21.88 -21.38 -5.67
N ALA A 190 22.05 -20.16 -5.12
CA ALA A 190 22.16 -19.96 -3.67
C ALA A 190 20.87 -20.38 -2.95
N TRP A 191 19.71 -20.04 -3.51
CA TRP A 191 18.42 -20.46 -2.98
C TRP A 191 18.26 -21.98 -2.99
N SER A 192 18.69 -22.66 -4.05
CA SER A 192 18.67 -24.11 -4.13
C SER A 192 19.58 -24.77 -3.09
N LYS A 193 20.76 -24.21 -2.84
CA LYS A 193 21.68 -24.69 -1.79
C LYS A 193 21.15 -24.51 -0.37
N GLN A 194 20.25 -23.54 -0.14
CA GLN A 194 19.59 -23.27 1.13
C GLN A 194 18.25 -24.02 1.32
N GLY A 195 17.99 -25.04 0.50
CA GLY A 195 16.81 -25.90 0.66
C GLY A 195 15.55 -25.39 -0.02
N LYS A 196 15.66 -24.41 -0.94
CA LYS A 196 14.53 -23.88 -1.75
C LYS A 196 13.36 -23.36 -0.94
N LYS A 197 13.61 -22.84 0.25
CA LYS A 197 12.56 -22.31 1.14
C LYS A 197 11.78 -21.18 0.46
N ASP A 198 10.48 -21.29 0.45
CA ASP A 198 9.57 -20.23 0.01
C ASP A 198 9.43 -19.12 1.06
N LEU A 199 8.53 -18.15 0.83
CA LEU A 199 8.34 -17.03 1.72
C LEU A 199 7.78 -17.43 3.09
N LEU A 200 6.91 -18.45 3.12
CA LEU A 200 6.26 -18.93 4.36
C LEU A 200 7.18 -19.80 5.22
N GLU A 201 8.21 -20.38 4.60
CA GLU A 201 9.19 -21.24 5.26
C GLU A 201 10.44 -20.49 5.78
N ARG A 202 10.55 -19.22 5.45
CA ARG A 202 11.64 -18.32 5.89
C ARG A 202 11.27 -17.50 7.09
#